data_d0f78aed24fe5ca19d6e844daed3abaf
#
_entry.id   d0f78aed24fe5ca19d6e844daed3abaf
#
_cell.length_a   1.000
_cell.length_b   1.000
_cell.length_c   1.000
_cell.angle_alpha   90.00
_cell.angle_beta   90.00
_cell.angle_gamma   90.00
#
_symmetry.space_group_name_H-M   'P 1'
#
loop_
_entity.id
_entity.type
_entity.pdbx_description
1 polymer ?
#
loop_
_entity_poly.entity_id
_entity_poly.type
_entity_poly.pdbx_seq_one_letter_code
_entity_poly.pdbx_strand_id
1 'polypeptide(L)'
;MIPKIIHYCWFGRGEKSKTIKKCLRSWEKKCKDFKTIEWNEDNFNIESHPFVKAAYEDKNWAFVSDYVRLYALNLYGGIYMDTDVQLVKPIDGFLENEAFLGFENKNNVANGLIFGIEKGHWFTQKLLADYDSILYVANDVNFRMKNTNTERATKILVDMGLKLNNQFQIINGIAVYPSEYFCPLDVNTFLMHKTKNTVSIHWYEGAWTSARYKEWKRQQIRRNRIDKVRCLPQRMLRKFLGDSTVDRLKSKIK
;
A
#
# COMPACT_ATOMS: atom_id res chain seq x y z
N MET A 1 -9.87 5.29 -20.68
CA MET A 1 -9.53 3.91 -20.21
C MET A 1 -8.10 3.89 -19.68
N ILE A 2 -7.88 3.37 -18.50
CA ILE A 2 -6.57 3.29 -17.86
C ILE A 2 -5.62 2.36 -18.64
N PRO A 3 -4.40 2.81 -19.01
CA PRO A 3 -3.44 1.97 -19.74
C PRO A 3 -3.01 0.72 -18.95
N LYS A 4 -2.76 -0.38 -19.65
CA LYS A 4 -2.23 -1.63 -19.08
C LYS A 4 -0.73 -1.51 -18.76
N ILE A 5 -0.40 -0.56 -17.88
CA ILE A 5 0.96 -0.32 -17.41
C ILE A 5 0.94 -0.34 -15.88
N ILE A 6 1.80 -1.15 -15.28
CA ILE A 6 2.03 -1.18 -13.83
C ILE A 6 3.32 -0.42 -13.55
N HIS A 7 3.25 0.58 -12.67
CA HIS A 7 4.39 1.35 -12.17
C HIS A 7 4.68 0.97 -10.72
N TYR A 8 5.94 0.88 -10.38
CA TYR A 8 6.39 0.81 -8.99
C TYR A 8 7.74 1.50 -8.83
N CYS A 9 8.09 1.88 -7.61
CA CYS A 9 9.35 2.55 -7.31
C CYS A 9 10.28 1.64 -6.50
N TRP A 10 11.59 1.68 -6.83
CA TRP A 10 12.62 1.01 -6.05
C TRP A 10 13.90 1.83 -6.05
N PHE A 11 14.05 2.73 -5.10
CA PHE A 11 15.20 3.61 -4.93
C PHE A 11 16.15 3.10 -3.85
N GLY A 12 17.41 3.58 -3.88
CA GLY A 12 18.46 3.24 -2.92
C GLY A 12 19.21 1.95 -3.24
N ARG A 13 18.94 1.33 -4.38
CA ARG A 13 19.64 0.13 -4.92
C ARG A 13 19.73 -1.06 -3.95
N GLY A 14 18.87 -1.10 -2.94
CA GLY A 14 18.81 -2.19 -1.98
C GLY A 14 18.27 -3.49 -2.57
N GLU A 15 18.57 -4.62 -1.92
CA GLU A 15 18.03 -5.92 -2.35
C GLU A 15 16.54 -6.06 -1.98
N LYS A 16 15.72 -6.49 -2.94
CA LYS A 16 14.29 -6.78 -2.72
C LYS A 16 14.12 -8.02 -1.85
N SER A 17 13.34 -7.88 -0.77
CA SER A 17 13.04 -8.99 0.17
C SER A 17 12.28 -10.14 -0.52
N LYS A 18 12.22 -11.29 0.17
CA LYS A 18 11.41 -12.44 -0.29
C LYS A 18 9.93 -12.08 -0.45
N THR A 19 9.39 -11.24 0.42
CA THR A 19 8.01 -10.75 0.37
C THR A 19 7.78 -9.91 -0.88
N ILE A 20 8.65 -8.93 -1.13
CA ILE A 20 8.60 -8.08 -2.32
C ILE A 20 8.69 -8.91 -3.60
N LYS A 21 9.67 -9.81 -3.70
CA LYS A 21 9.81 -10.74 -4.86
C LYS A 21 8.54 -11.59 -5.07
N LYS A 22 7.84 -11.98 -4.00
CA LYS A 22 6.55 -12.69 -4.08
C LYS A 22 5.43 -11.78 -4.60
N CYS A 23 5.38 -10.54 -4.17
CA CYS A 23 4.38 -9.56 -4.63
C CYS A 23 4.54 -9.29 -6.12
N LEU A 24 5.74 -8.96 -6.59
CA LEU A 24 6.05 -8.74 -8.01
C LEU A 24 5.65 -9.94 -8.87
N ARG A 25 6.02 -11.17 -8.48
CA ARG A 25 5.58 -12.39 -9.18
C ARG A 25 4.06 -12.57 -9.21
N SER A 26 3.32 -12.01 -8.25
CA SER A 26 1.85 -12.06 -8.28
C SER A 26 1.29 -11.16 -9.37
N TRP A 27 1.93 -10.03 -9.68
CA TRP A 27 1.55 -9.14 -10.76
C TRP A 27 1.74 -9.79 -12.12
N GLU A 28 2.92 -10.39 -12.36
CA GLU A 28 3.22 -11.15 -13.58
C GLU A 28 2.19 -12.26 -13.86
N LYS A 29 1.71 -12.92 -12.80
CA LYS A 29 0.71 -13.99 -12.90
C LYS A 29 -0.70 -13.49 -13.18
N LYS A 30 -1.07 -12.33 -12.61
CA LYS A 30 -2.45 -11.80 -12.64
C LYS A 30 -2.68 -10.78 -13.75
N CYS A 31 -1.60 -10.16 -14.26
CA CYS A 31 -1.61 -9.08 -15.23
C CYS A 31 -0.63 -9.40 -16.37
N LYS A 32 -0.83 -10.53 -17.04
CA LYS A 32 0.13 -11.10 -18.02
C LYS A 32 0.38 -10.20 -19.24
N ASP A 33 -0.60 -9.39 -19.60
CA ASP A 33 -0.59 -8.47 -20.73
C ASP A 33 -0.30 -7.02 -20.35
N PHE A 34 0.08 -6.78 -19.09
CA PHE A 34 0.48 -5.47 -18.62
C PHE A 34 2.00 -5.29 -18.76
N LYS A 35 2.41 -4.11 -19.22
CA LYS A 35 3.80 -3.68 -19.14
C LYS A 35 4.11 -3.25 -17.70
N THR A 36 5.18 -3.76 -17.10
CA THR A 36 5.64 -3.33 -15.77
C THR A 36 6.87 -2.42 -15.89
N ILE A 37 6.87 -1.28 -15.22
CA ILE A 37 7.97 -0.30 -15.19
C ILE A 37 8.42 -0.11 -13.74
N GLU A 38 9.69 -0.43 -13.49
CA GLU A 38 10.38 -0.07 -12.25
C GLU A 38 10.96 1.35 -12.40
N TRP A 39 10.61 2.23 -11.48
CA TRP A 39 11.20 3.57 -11.37
C TRP A 39 12.33 3.55 -10.35
N ASN A 40 13.49 4.00 -10.76
CA ASN A 40 14.70 4.04 -9.95
C ASN A 40 15.65 5.12 -10.47
N GLU A 41 16.88 5.16 -9.95
CA GLU A 41 17.90 6.13 -10.31
C GLU A 41 18.37 6.07 -11.79
N ASP A 42 18.04 4.99 -12.50
CA ASP A 42 18.49 4.84 -13.90
C ASP A 42 17.53 5.51 -14.88
N ASN A 43 16.26 5.73 -14.47
CA ASN A 43 15.22 6.25 -15.36
C ASN A 43 14.41 7.42 -14.79
N PHE A 44 14.75 7.89 -13.60
CA PHE A 44 14.17 9.10 -13.01
C PHE A 44 15.27 10.08 -12.59
N ASN A 45 15.19 11.32 -13.05
CA ASN A 45 16.14 12.36 -12.67
C ASN A 45 15.83 12.89 -11.25
N ILE A 46 16.61 12.49 -10.26
CA ILE A 46 16.47 12.90 -8.86
C ILE A 46 16.56 14.42 -8.68
N GLU A 47 17.37 15.10 -9.52
CA GLU A 47 17.54 16.56 -9.47
C GLU A 47 16.37 17.35 -10.07
N SER A 48 15.39 16.67 -10.68
CA SER A 48 14.27 17.32 -11.37
C SER A 48 13.30 18.06 -10.43
N HIS A 49 13.33 17.76 -9.13
CA HIS A 49 12.47 18.44 -8.16
C HIS A 49 13.16 18.57 -6.78
N PRO A 50 13.17 19.78 -6.16
CA PRO A 50 13.87 20.04 -4.88
C PRO A 50 13.45 19.09 -3.75
N PHE A 51 12.15 18.81 -3.64
CA PHE A 51 11.62 17.88 -2.64
C PHE A 51 12.19 16.47 -2.82
N VAL A 52 12.25 15.97 -4.07
CA VAL A 52 12.76 14.63 -4.36
C VAL A 52 14.24 14.53 -4.05
N LYS A 53 15.03 15.56 -4.46
CA LYS A 53 16.45 15.63 -4.16
C LYS A 53 16.71 15.55 -2.65
N ALA A 54 16.05 16.40 -1.87
CA ALA A 54 16.24 16.44 -0.42
C ALA A 54 15.80 15.13 0.27
N ALA A 55 14.67 14.54 -0.16
CA ALA A 55 14.22 13.24 0.34
C ALA A 55 15.19 12.10 -0.02
N TYR A 56 15.80 12.16 -1.22
CA TYR A 56 16.79 11.18 -1.67
C TYR A 56 18.09 11.28 -0.87
N GLU A 57 18.60 12.49 -0.63
CA GLU A 57 19.78 12.75 0.21
C GLU A 57 19.58 12.24 1.65
N ASP A 58 18.36 12.39 2.21
CA ASP A 58 17.96 11.84 3.53
C ASP A 58 17.69 10.32 3.48
N LYS A 59 17.88 9.67 2.34
CA LYS A 59 17.58 8.24 2.11
C LYS A 59 16.14 7.86 2.47
N ASN A 60 15.23 8.80 2.35
CA ASN A 60 13.82 8.62 2.62
C ASN A 60 13.08 8.16 1.36
N TRP A 61 13.33 6.91 0.97
CA TRP A 61 12.83 6.33 -0.28
C TRP A 61 11.29 6.34 -0.40
N ALA A 62 10.59 6.38 0.74
CA ALA A 62 9.14 6.48 0.75
C ALA A 62 8.68 7.81 0.13
N PHE A 63 9.24 8.95 0.57
CA PHE A 63 8.90 10.25 0.01
C PHE A 63 9.38 10.44 -1.43
N VAL A 64 10.52 9.87 -1.79
CA VAL A 64 10.94 9.81 -3.21
C VAL A 64 9.88 9.08 -4.03
N SER A 65 9.44 7.90 -3.58
CA SER A 65 8.40 7.12 -4.25
C SER A 65 7.06 7.84 -4.29
N ASP A 66 6.73 8.61 -3.26
CA ASP A 66 5.49 9.37 -3.16
C ASP A 66 5.34 10.43 -4.27
N TYR A 67 6.44 11.08 -4.65
CA TYR A 67 6.46 11.99 -5.79
C TYR A 67 6.49 11.23 -7.11
N VAL A 68 7.40 10.26 -7.25
CA VAL A 68 7.66 9.58 -8.51
C VAL A 68 6.45 8.76 -8.99
N ARG A 69 5.65 8.20 -8.08
CA ARG A 69 4.38 7.53 -8.46
C ARG A 69 3.41 8.46 -9.17
N LEU A 70 3.31 9.71 -8.69
CA LEU A 70 2.43 10.71 -9.29
C LEU A 70 2.98 11.20 -10.63
N TYR A 71 4.29 11.40 -10.71
CA TYR A 71 4.97 11.74 -11.96
C TYR A 71 4.74 10.67 -13.03
N ALA A 72 4.96 9.40 -12.69
CA ALA A 72 4.77 8.27 -13.60
C ALA A 72 3.33 8.18 -14.11
N LEU A 73 2.37 8.26 -13.19
CA LEU A 73 0.95 8.19 -13.52
C LEU A 73 0.48 9.40 -14.33
N ASN A 74 0.96 10.60 -14.03
CA ASN A 74 0.63 11.79 -14.82
C ASN A 74 1.17 11.69 -16.25
N LEU A 75 2.38 11.16 -16.41
CA LEU A 75 3.05 11.08 -17.70
C LEU A 75 2.50 9.97 -18.60
N TYR A 76 2.17 8.82 -18.03
CA TYR A 76 1.80 7.62 -18.79
C TYR A 76 0.38 7.15 -18.54
N GLY A 77 -0.28 7.53 -17.45
CA GLY A 77 -1.42 6.83 -16.92
C GLY A 77 -1.02 5.43 -16.41
N GLY A 78 -1.99 4.58 -16.16
CA GLY A 78 -1.74 3.20 -15.71
C GLY A 78 -2.03 3.00 -14.24
N ILE A 79 -1.36 2.03 -13.63
CA ILE A 79 -1.61 1.61 -12.26
C ILE A 79 -0.31 1.68 -11.48
N TYR A 80 -0.32 2.34 -10.35
CA TYR A 80 0.78 2.30 -9.38
C TYR A 80 0.44 1.34 -8.24
N MET A 81 1.42 0.56 -7.82
CA MET A 81 1.36 -0.26 -6.61
C MET A 81 2.68 -0.19 -5.86
N ASP A 82 2.61 -0.12 -4.52
CA ASP A 82 3.79 -0.32 -3.69
C ASP A 82 4.30 -1.76 -3.81
N THR A 83 5.62 -1.94 -3.68
CA THR A 83 6.30 -3.22 -3.97
C THR A 83 5.88 -4.38 -3.06
N ASP A 84 5.24 -4.09 -1.94
CA ASP A 84 4.71 -5.05 -0.98
C ASP A 84 3.18 -5.28 -1.11
N VAL A 85 2.59 -4.85 -2.22
CA VAL A 85 1.22 -5.18 -2.61
C VAL A 85 1.18 -6.49 -3.38
N GLN A 86 0.49 -7.49 -2.85
CA GLN A 86 0.26 -8.77 -3.53
C GLN A 86 -1.09 -8.78 -4.24
N LEU A 87 -1.12 -9.03 -5.54
CA LEU A 87 -2.38 -9.31 -6.25
C LEU A 87 -2.85 -10.74 -5.99
N VAL A 88 -4.12 -10.89 -5.65
CA VAL A 88 -4.80 -12.18 -5.48
C VAL A 88 -5.81 -12.45 -6.59
N LYS A 89 -6.25 -11.41 -7.31
CA LYS A 89 -7.11 -11.46 -8.50
C LYS A 89 -6.55 -10.57 -9.62
N PRO A 90 -7.00 -10.77 -10.88
CA PRO A 90 -6.79 -9.81 -11.97
C PRO A 90 -7.41 -8.45 -11.65
N ILE A 91 -6.88 -7.39 -12.29
CA ILE A 91 -7.30 -6.00 -12.07
C ILE A 91 -7.93 -5.36 -13.31
N ASP A 92 -8.14 -6.13 -14.37
CA ASP A 92 -8.68 -5.64 -15.63
C ASP A 92 -10.04 -4.95 -15.48
N GLY A 93 -10.91 -5.45 -14.60
CA GLY A 93 -12.24 -4.87 -14.38
C GLY A 93 -12.24 -3.45 -13.78
N PHE A 94 -11.08 -2.93 -13.38
CA PHE A 94 -10.96 -1.55 -12.87
C PHE A 94 -10.49 -0.56 -13.94
N LEU A 95 -10.04 -1.03 -15.11
CA LEU A 95 -9.46 -0.19 -16.16
C LEU A 95 -10.46 0.72 -16.88
N GLU A 96 -11.76 0.44 -16.76
CA GLU A 96 -12.83 1.25 -17.33
C GLU A 96 -13.10 2.55 -16.56
N ASN A 97 -12.62 2.65 -15.32
CA ASN A 97 -12.68 3.90 -14.57
C ASN A 97 -11.76 4.97 -15.18
N GLU A 98 -12.07 6.24 -15.01
CA GLU A 98 -11.13 7.34 -15.29
C GLU A 98 -9.98 7.32 -14.29
N ALA A 99 -10.32 7.10 -13.02
CA ALA A 99 -9.38 6.84 -11.94
C ALA A 99 -10.00 5.96 -10.86
N PHE A 100 -9.17 5.19 -10.14
CA PHE A 100 -9.62 4.44 -8.97
C PHE A 100 -8.51 4.31 -7.93
N LEU A 101 -8.92 4.28 -6.67
CA LEU A 101 -8.08 3.94 -5.53
C LEU A 101 -8.96 3.34 -4.42
N GLY A 102 -8.36 3.00 -3.28
CA GLY A 102 -9.11 2.42 -2.17
C GLY A 102 -8.89 3.09 -0.83
N PHE A 103 -9.84 2.90 0.06
CA PHE A 103 -9.63 3.16 1.47
C PHE A 103 -8.53 2.22 2.01
N GLU A 104 -7.61 2.78 2.78
CA GLU A 104 -6.69 2.00 3.60
C GLU A 104 -7.40 1.52 4.87
N ASN A 105 -8.20 2.39 5.44
CA ASN A 105 -9.05 2.17 6.60
C ASN A 105 -10.25 3.14 6.55
N LYS A 106 -11.06 3.20 7.60
CA LYS A 106 -12.23 4.08 7.63
C LYS A 106 -11.91 5.59 7.62
N ASN A 107 -10.67 6.00 7.82
CA ASN A 107 -10.29 7.40 7.95
C ASN A 107 -9.53 7.93 6.72
N ASN A 108 -8.85 7.05 5.98
CA ASN A 108 -7.93 7.45 4.93
C ASN A 108 -8.10 6.61 3.66
N VAL A 109 -7.89 7.26 2.51
CA VAL A 109 -7.61 6.56 1.24
C VAL A 109 -6.11 6.52 1.02
N ALA A 110 -5.61 5.51 0.31
CA ALA A 110 -4.18 5.42 0.04
C ALA A 110 -3.89 5.08 -1.42
N ASN A 111 -3.05 5.90 -2.04
CA ASN A 111 -2.61 5.76 -3.43
C ASN A 111 -1.33 4.91 -3.59
N GLY A 112 -0.88 4.25 -2.53
CA GLY A 112 0.19 3.25 -2.55
C GLY A 112 -0.33 1.80 -2.61
N LEU A 113 -1.58 1.57 -2.23
CA LEU A 113 -2.20 0.24 -2.23
C LEU A 113 -2.37 -0.30 -3.64
N ILE A 114 -3.15 0.40 -4.41
CA ILE A 114 -3.36 0.29 -5.84
C ILE A 114 -4.04 1.58 -6.28
N PHE A 115 -3.46 2.26 -7.25
CA PHE A 115 -3.97 3.52 -7.76
C PHE A 115 -3.91 3.49 -9.28
N GLY A 116 -5.06 3.36 -9.92
CA GLY A 116 -5.19 3.40 -11.37
C GLY A 116 -5.74 4.73 -11.82
N ILE A 117 -5.21 5.27 -12.94
CA ILE A 117 -5.62 6.57 -13.45
C ILE A 117 -5.27 6.75 -14.93
N GLU A 118 -6.06 7.51 -15.65
CA GLU A 118 -5.76 7.93 -17.01
C GLU A 118 -4.61 8.93 -17.06
N LYS A 119 -3.89 8.95 -18.18
CA LYS A 119 -2.80 9.90 -18.40
C LYS A 119 -3.27 11.35 -18.30
N GLY A 120 -2.51 12.19 -17.59
CA GLY A 120 -2.78 13.62 -17.48
C GLY A 120 -4.05 13.98 -16.71
N HIS A 121 -4.56 13.08 -15.88
CA HIS A 121 -5.76 13.30 -15.10
C HIS A 121 -5.55 14.42 -14.06
N TRP A 122 -6.58 15.25 -13.86
CA TRP A 122 -6.54 16.42 -12.96
C TRP A 122 -6.06 16.08 -11.53
N PHE A 123 -6.37 14.88 -11.04
CA PHE A 123 -6.04 14.49 -9.67
C PHE A 123 -4.53 14.29 -9.47
N THR A 124 -3.83 13.66 -10.43
CA THR A 124 -2.36 13.58 -10.38
C THR A 124 -1.71 14.93 -10.54
N GLN A 125 -2.23 15.80 -11.40
CA GLN A 125 -1.74 17.17 -11.57
C GLN A 125 -1.88 17.97 -10.27
N LYS A 126 -3.03 17.87 -9.60
CA LYS A 126 -3.28 18.56 -8.33
C LYS A 126 -2.36 18.05 -7.22
N LEU A 127 -2.16 16.72 -7.12
CA LEU A 127 -1.24 16.12 -6.16
C LEU A 127 0.22 16.50 -6.43
N LEU A 128 0.64 16.62 -7.69
CA LEU A 128 1.99 17.07 -8.05
C LEU A 128 2.20 18.54 -7.72
N ALA A 129 1.25 19.42 -8.08
CA ALA A 129 1.33 20.85 -7.78
C ALA A 129 1.47 21.16 -6.28
N ASP A 130 0.92 20.30 -5.42
CA ASP A 130 1.12 20.40 -3.99
C ASP A 130 2.60 20.32 -3.60
N TYR A 131 3.43 19.53 -4.30
CA TYR A 131 4.86 19.38 -3.99
C TYR A 131 5.67 20.64 -4.26
N ASP A 132 5.22 21.50 -5.19
CA ASP A 132 5.89 22.77 -5.49
C ASP A 132 5.92 23.71 -4.27
N SER A 133 4.96 23.57 -3.36
CA SER A 133 4.84 24.38 -2.14
C SER A 133 5.46 23.75 -0.90
N ILE A 134 5.97 22.51 -0.97
CA ILE A 134 6.46 21.77 0.19
C ILE A 134 7.98 21.77 0.23
N LEU A 135 8.52 22.35 1.30
CA LEU A 135 9.92 22.18 1.65
C LEU A 135 10.09 20.89 2.44
N TYR A 136 10.93 20.01 1.95
CA TYR A 136 11.27 18.77 2.68
C TYR A 136 12.05 19.10 3.96
N VAL A 137 11.62 18.52 5.09
CA VAL A 137 12.29 18.68 6.39
C VAL A 137 12.79 17.31 6.84
N ALA A 138 14.13 17.14 6.82
CA ALA A 138 14.78 15.92 7.25
C ALA A 138 14.59 15.69 8.76
N ASN A 139 14.43 14.41 9.16
CA ASN A 139 14.33 13.99 10.57
C ASN A 139 13.18 14.59 11.39
N ASP A 140 12.21 15.26 10.76
CA ASP A 140 11.02 15.77 11.42
C ASP A 140 9.87 14.75 11.37
N VAL A 141 9.49 14.21 12.54
CA VAL A 141 8.39 13.25 12.67
C VAL A 141 7.04 13.89 12.33
N ASN A 142 6.82 15.16 12.72
CA ASN A 142 5.57 15.87 12.43
C ASN A 142 5.43 16.13 10.93
N PHE A 143 6.54 16.52 10.27
CA PHE A 143 6.57 16.64 8.82
C PHE A 143 6.18 15.33 8.15
N ARG A 144 6.80 14.21 8.56
CA ARG A 144 6.53 12.87 8.02
C ARG A 144 5.07 12.46 8.19
N MET A 145 4.47 12.71 9.34
CA MET A 145 3.07 12.34 9.60
C MET A 145 2.07 13.16 8.78
N LYS A 146 2.33 14.45 8.58
CA LYS A 146 1.41 15.37 7.92
C LYS A 146 1.52 15.42 6.39
N ASN A 147 2.64 14.94 5.84
CA ASN A 147 2.95 15.09 4.41
C ASN A 147 2.99 13.77 3.64
N THR A 148 2.39 12.71 4.17
CA THR A 148 2.24 11.46 3.43
C THR A 148 1.28 11.62 2.25
N ASN A 149 1.50 10.86 1.21
CA ASN A 149 0.60 10.84 0.06
C ASN A 149 -0.83 10.44 0.45
N THR A 150 -0.99 9.58 1.45
CA THR A 150 -2.28 9.16 2.03
C THR A 150 -3.04 10.36 2.60
N GLU A 151 -2.40 11.17 3.45
CA GLU A 151 -3.02 12.37 4.04
C GLU A 151 -3.44 13.37 2.97
N ARG A 152 -2.58 13.62 1.99
CA ARG A 152 -2.80 14.59 0.93
C ARG A 152 -3.92 14.16 -0.03
N ALA A 153 -3.88 12.91 -0.48
CA ALA A 153 -4.93 12.36 -1.33
C ALA A 153 -6.29 12.35 -0.60
N THR A 154 -6.30 11.97 0.68
CA THR A 154 -7.51 11.98 1.50
C THR A 154 -8.07 13.39 1.62
N LYS A 155 -7.24 14.38 1.96
CA LYS A 155 -7.66 15.78 2.11
C LYS A 155 -8.31 16.30 0.82
N ILE A 156 -7.65 16.14 -0.33
CA ILE A 156 -8.19 16.61 -1.61
C ILE A 156 -9.56 15.98 -1.89
N LEU A 157 -9.71 14.68 -1.68
CA LEU A 157 -10.97 13.99 -1.95
C LEU A 157 -12.08 14.38 -0.95
N VAL A 158 -11.73 14.60 0.32
CA VAL A 158 -12.68 15.08 1.35
C VAL A 158 -13.15 16.50 1.01
N ASP A 159 -12.25 17.39 0.60
CA ASP A 159 -12.60 18.76 0.15
C ASP A 159 -13.55 18.72 -1.07
N MET A 160 -13.56 17.61 -1.83
CA MET A 160 -14.46 17.35 -2.96
C MET A 160 -15.70 16.53 -2.61
N GLY A 161 -15.93 16.23 -1.33
CA GLY A 161 -17.13 15.58 -0.85
C GLY A 161 -17.01 14.09 -0.52
N LEU A 162 -15.79 13.51 -0.54
CA LEU A 162 -15.59 12.14 -0.06
C LEU A 162 -16.01 12.01 1.41
N LYS A 163 -16.88 11.07 1.70
CA LYS A 163 -17.25 10.70 3.07
C LYS A 163 -16.32 9.59 3.56
N LEU A 164 -15.69 9.79 4.72
CA LEU A 164 -14.81 8.81 5.36
C LEU A 164 -15.63 7.72 6.08
N ASN A 165 -16.24 6.83 5.30
CA ASN A 165 -17.16 5.80 5.79
C ASN A 165 -16.81 4.38 5.31
N ASN A 166 -15.69 4.24 4.57
CA ASN A 166 -15.23 2.97 3.99
C ASN A 166 -16.28 2.32 3.06
N GLN A 167 -17.10 3.13 2.38
CA GLN A 167 -18.06 2.66 1.38
C GLN A 167 -17.60 3.05 -0.02
N PHE A 168 -18.08 2.32 -1.04
CA PHE A 168 -17.85 2.69 -2.43
C PHE A 168 -18.46 4.05 -2.74
N GLN A 169 -17.69 4.94 -3.36
CA GLN A 169 -18.09 6.27 -3.79
C GLN A 169 -17.42 6.64 -5.11
N ILE A 170 -18.05 7.52 -5.86
CA ILE A 170 -17.44 8.16 -7.04
C ILE A 170 -17.37 9.66 -6.76
N ILE A 171 -16.16 10.21 -6.79
CA ILE A 171 -15.86 11.62 -6.53
C ILE A 171 -15.18 12.22 -7.76
N ASN A 172 -15.88 13.08 -8.49
CA ASN A 172 -15.36 13.73 -9.70
C ASN A 172 -14.63 12.77 -10.67
N GLY A 173 -15.30 11.65 -11.01
CA GLY A 173 -14.75 10.61 -11.89
C GLY A 173 -13.83 9.59 -11.22
N ILE A 174 -13.46 9.79 -9.96
CA ILE A 174 -12.59 8.88 -9.20
C ILE A 174 -13.44 7.86 -8.44
N ALA A 175 -13.29 6.58 -8.75
CA ALA A 175 -13.92 5.48 -8.02
C ALA A 175 -13.10 5.13 -6.77
N VAL A 176 -13.68 5.34 -5.58
CA VAL A 176 -13.05 5.04 -4.29
C VAL A 176 -13.67 3.76 -3.71
N TYR A 177 -12.86 2.70 -3.62
CA TYR A 177 -13.31 1.38 -3.18
C TYR A 177 -13.12 1.17 -1.68
N PRO A 178 -13.99 0.37 -1.03
CA PRO A 178 -13.80 -0.06 0.37
C PRO A 178 -12.47 -0.77 0.58
N SER A 179 -11.92 -0.69 1.79
CA SER A 179 -10.62 -1.27 2.13
C SER A 179 -10.54 -2.79 1.91
N GLU A 180 -11.65 -3.50 2.00
CA GLU A 180 -11.69 -4.94 1.72
C GLU A 180 -11.24 -5.32 0.30
N TYR A 181 -11.31 -4.39 -0.66
CA TYR A 181 -10.86 -4.63 -2.04
C TYR A 181 -9.33 -4.67 -2.14
N PHE A 182 -8.64 -3.68 -1.56
CA PHE A 182 -7.21 -3.49 -1.80
C PHE A 182 -6.34 -3.56 -0.55
N CYS A 183 -6.92 -3.35 0.64
CA CYS A 183 -6.22 -3.34 1.92
C CYS A 183 -6.96 -4.10 3.03
N PRO A 184 -7.17 -5.42 2.88
CA PRO A 184 -7.88 -6.22 3.89
C PRO A 184 -7.05 -6.49 5.15
N LEU A 185 -5.76 -6.13 5.17
CA LEU A 185 -4.88 -6.27 6.33
C LEU A 185 -4.89 -4.97 7.13
N ASP A 186 -5.43 -5.00 8.33
CA ASP A 186 -5.43 -3.84 9.22
C ASP A 186 -4.00 -3.53 9.71
N VAL A 187 -3.52 -2.30 9.48
CA VAL A 187 -2.15 -1.88 9.80
C VAL A 187 -1.85 -1.85 11.30
N ASN A 188 -2.86 -1.61 12.14
CA ASN A 188 -2.69 -1.47 13.58
C ASN A 188 -2.73 -2.82 14.29
N THR A 189 -3.61 -3.71 13.84
CA THR A 189 -3.84 -5.00 14.48
C THR A 189 -3.18 -6.17 13.74
N PHE A 190 -2.82 -6.00 12.46
CA PHE A 190 -2.40 -7.08 11.55
C PHE A 190 -3.41 -8.23 11.45
N LEU A 191 -4.70 -7.94 11.68
CA LEU A 191 -5.78 -8.87 11.40
C LEU A 191 -6.15 -8.79 9.92
N MET A 192 -6.38 -9.96 9.33
CA MET A 192 -6.74 -10.09 7.92
C MET A 192 -8.26 -10.19 7.77
N HIS A 193 -8.86 -9.23 7.07
CA HIS A 193 -10.30 -9.15 6.78
C HIS A 193 -10.60 -9.46 5.30
N LYS A 194 -10.02 -10.54 4.81
CA LYS A 194 -10.19 -10.95 3.40
C LYS A 194 -11.63 -11.38 3.13
N THR A 195 -12.21 -10.86 2.02
CA THR A 195 -13.56 -11.20 1.54
C THR A 195 -13.50 -11.76 0.11
N LYS A 196 -14.66 -12.08 -0.46
CA LYS A 196 -14.80 -12.42 -1.89
C LYS A 196 -14.42 -11.26 -2.82
N ASN A 197 -14.50 -10.02 -2.34
CA ASN A 197 -14.17 -8.82 -3.10
C ASN A 197 -12.69 -8.49 -3.10
N THR A 198 -11.88 -9.09 -2.23
CA THR A 198 -10.46 -8.79 -2.11
C THR A 198 -9.71 -9.10 -3.41
N VAL A 199 -8.99 -8.09 -3.90
CA VAL A 199 -8.21 -8.08 -5.14
C VAL A 199 -6.72 -8.02 -4.85
N SER A 200 -6.32 -7.23 -3.85
CA SER A 200 -4.94 -7.12 -3.41
C SER A 200 -4.79 -7.17 -1.89
N ILE A 201 -3.57 -7.36 -1.43
CA ILE A 201 -3.18 -7.35 -0.02
C ILE A 201 -1.91 -6.53 0.12
N HIS A 202 -1.97 -5.44 0.87
CA HIS A 202 -0.79 -4.67 1.26
C HIS A 202 -0.17 -5.31 2.50
N TRP A 203 1.10 -5.71 2.40
CA TRP A 203 1.75 -6.46 3.48
C TRP A 203 2.44 -5.59 4.52
N TYR A 204 2.49 -4.27 4.29
CA TYR A 204 3.17 -3.33 5.19
C TYR A 204 4.58 -3.83 5.55
N GLU A 205 5.37 -4.25 4.54
CA GLU A 205 6.72 -4.80 4.73
C GLU A 205 7.61 -3.79 5.46
N GLY A 206 7.38 -2.50 5.19
CA GLY A 206 8.07 -1.42 5.87
C GLY A 206 9.58 -1.49 5.65
N ALA A 207 10.02 -1.67 4.41
CA ALA A 207 11.44 -1.75 4.05
C ALA A 207 12.25 -0.55 4.59
N TRP A 208 11.58 0.62 4.66
CA TRP A 208 12.11 1.90 5.13
C TRP A 208 11.84 2.19 6.61
N THR A 209 11.14 1.31 7.35
CA THR A 209 10.77 1.55 8.75
C THR A 209 11.88 1.16 9.73
N SER A 210 11.80 1.73 10.94
CA SER A 210 12.75 1.46 12.02
C SER A 210 12.73 0.00 12.49
N ALA A 211 13.84 -0.46 13.06
CA ALA A 211 13.92 -1.79 13.68
C ALA A 211 12.86 -1.98 14.79
N ARG A 212 12.54 -0.91 15.52
CA ARG A 212 11.49 -0.90 16.56
C ARG A 212 10.11 -1.20 15.98
N TYR A 213 9.74 -0.61 14.82
CA TYR A 213 8.49 -0.90 14.15
C TYR A 213 8.43 -2.35 13.66
N LYS A 214 9.51 -2.85 13.06
CA LYS A 214 9.60 -4.24 12.59
C LYS A 214 9.43 -5.24 13.74
N GLU A 215 10.01 -4.96 14.90
CA GLU A 215 9.86 -5.80 16.08
C GLU A 215 8.43 -5.73 16.64
N TRP A 216 7.85 -4.55 16.79
CA TRP A 216 6.45 -4.38 17.19
C TRP A 216 5.50 -5.15 16.26
N LYS A 217 5.67 -5.04 14.94
CA LYS A 217 4.89 -5.80 13.94
C LYS A 217 5.00 -7.31 14.17
N ARG A 218 6.21 -7.83 14.37
CA ARG A 218 6.43 -9.26 14.67
C ARG A 218 5.67 -9.70 15.92
N GLN A 219 5.69 -8.89 16.96
CA GLN A 219 4.98 -9.16 18.21
C GLN A 219 3.47 -9.17 18.01
N GLN A 220 2.89 -8.23 17.26
CA GLN A 220 1.46 -8.21 16.95
C GLN A 220 1.05 -9.47 16.15
N ILE A 221 1.79 -9.82 15.12
CA ILE A 221 1.51 -11.03 14.33
C ILE A 221 1.59 -12.28 15.21
N ARG A 222 2.57 -12.35 16.12
CA ARG A 222 2.69 -13.48 17.06
C ARG A 222 1.51 -13.54 18.02
N ARG A 223 1.09 -12.41 18.61
CA ARG A 223 -0.12 -12.32 19.46
C ARG A 223 -1.35 -12.84 18.73
N ASN A 224 -1.63 -12.32 17.53
CA ASN A 224 -2.77 -12.74 16.73
C ASN A 224 -2.79 -14.26 16.46
N ARG A 225 -1.62 -14.85 16.20
CA ARG A 225 -1.51 -16.32 16.03
C ARG A 225 -1.86 -17.08 17.31
N ILE A 226 -1.36 -16.61 18.45
CA ILE A 226 -1.63 -17.21 19.76
C ILE A 226 -3.13 -17.10 20.08
N ASP A 227 -3.73 -15.92 19.90
CA ASP A 227 -5.15 -15.68 20.19
C ASP A 227 -6.04 -16.49 19.26
N LYS A 228 -5.68 -16.63 17.99
CA LYS A 228 -6.39 -17.50 17.05
C LYS A 228 -6.38 -18.98 17.53
N VAL A 229 -5.26 -19.46 18.07
CA VAL A 229 -5.15 -20.81 18.62
C VAL A 229 -5.96 -20.93 19.91
N ARG A 230 -5.92 -19.91 20.78
CA ARG A 230 -6.70 -19.87 22.04
C ARG A 230 -8.21 -19.92 21.80
N CYS A 231 -8.69 -19.25 20.75
CA CYS A 231 -10.11 -19.19 20.41
C CYS A 231 -10.60 -20.44 19.66
N LEU A 232 -9.74 -21.38 19.29
CA LEU A 232 -10.17 -22.64 18.68
C LEU A 232 -10.88 -23.52 19.72
N PRO A 233 -12.07 -24.09 19.40
CA PRO A 233 -12.72 -25.07 20.27
C PRO A 233 -11.75 -26.20 20.60
N GLN A 234 -11.72 -26.62 21.87
CA GLN A 234 -10.80 -27.69 22.35
C GLN A 234 -10.88 -28.95 21.49
N ARG A 235 -12.09 -29.30 21.05
CA ARG A 235 -12.35 -30.44 20.18
C ARG A 235 -11.61 -30.37 18.84
N MET A 236 -11.48 -29.16 18.26
CA MET A 236 -10.71 -28.94 17.02
C MET A 236 -9.22 -28.99 17.28
N LEU A 237 -8.74 -28.33 18.32
CA LEU A 237 -7.32 -28.37 18.71
C LEU A 237 -6.83 -29.80 18.95
N ARG A 238 -7.59 -30.62 19.69
CA ARG A 238 -7.27 -32.03 19.94
C ARG A 238 -7.25 -32.89 18.68
N LYS A 239 -8.19 -32.61 17.74
CA LYS A 239 -8.27 -33.35 16.46
C LYS A 239 -7.06 -33.07 15.54
N PHE A 240 -6.50 -31.86 15.57
CA PHE A 240 -5.41 -31.46 14.67
C PHE A 240 -4.00 -31.59 15.29
N LEU A 241 -3.87 -31.48 16.61
CA LEU A 241 -2.57 -31.40 17.29
C LEU A 241 -2.31 -32.58 18.23
N GLY A 242 -3.34 -33.44 18.49
CA GLY A 242 -3.28 -34.50 19.50
C GLY A 242 -3.37 -33.94 20.94
N ASP A 243 -3.81 -34.80 21.86
CA ASP A 243 -4.08 -34.40 23.25
C ASP A 243 -2.83 -33.88 24.00
N SER A 244 -1.70 -34.58 23.88
CA SER A 244 -0.46 -34.23 24.54
C SER A 244 0.10 -32.88 24.11
N THR A 245 -0.06 -32.52 22.84
CA THR A 245 0.39 -31.23 22.30
C THR A 245 -0.48 -30.06 22.77
N VAL A 246 -1.80 -30.26 22.85
CA VAL A 246 -2.75 -29.27 23.35
C VAL A 246 -2.53 -29.00 24.83
N ASP A 247 -2.30 -30.03 25.64
CA ASP A 247 -2.05 -29.88 27.09
C ASP A 247 -0.70 -29.17 27.36
N ARG A 248 0.33 -29.48 26.56
CA ARG A 248 1.64 -28.80 26.61
C ARG A 248 1.56 -27.33 26.18
N LEU A 249 0.73 -27.00 25.19
CA LEU A 249 0.51 -25.60 24.78
C LEU A 249 -0.24 -24.82 25.86
N LYS A 250 -1.21 -25.43 26.54
CA LYS A 250 -1.96 -24.79 27.62
C LYS A 250 -1.12 -24.55 28.88
N SER A 251 -0.22 -25.47 29.22
CA SER A 251 0.68 -25.29 30.35
C SER A 251 1.68 -24.14 30.17
N LYS A 252 1.99 -23.75 28.93
CA LYS A 252 2.86 -22.61 28.59
C LYS A 252 2.11 -21.26 28.47
N ILE A 253 0.79 -21.27 28.60
CA ILE A 253 -0.08 -20.11 28.41
C ILE A 253 -0.71 -19.64 29.73
N LYS A 254 -0.52 -20.43 30.81
CA LYS A 254 -0.74 -19.96 32.19
C LYS A 254 0.48 -19.19 32.65
#